data_c992709f2683181f4f6efadd8d19937f
#
_entry.id   c992709f2683181f4f6efadd8d19937f
#
_cell.length_a   1.000
_cell.length_b   1.000
_cell.length_c   1.000
_cell.angle_alpha   90.00
_cell.angle_beta   90.00
_cell.angle_gamma   90.00
#
_symmetry.space_group_name_H-M   'P 1'
#
loop_
_entity.id
_entity.type
_entity.pdbx_description
1 polymer ?
#
loop_
_entity_poly.entity_id
_entity_poly.type
_entity_poly.pdbx_seq_one_letter_code
_entity_poly.pdbx_strand_id
1 'polypeptide(L)'
;MDHEEAHRHLSASNTRLAALIARSQRYNIEPNLNVRPFDALAESIAYQQLSGKAAATIWKRVRAIFPKRKFLDPKLVLETPDEKLRAAGLSRSKVAALKDLAAKTIEGTVPTGRALAKMTDDEIIERLIQVRGIGRWTAEMLLLFDLGRPDVWPVHDYGVRKGFAKIFGKRKLPTPKQMDKHGRKFAPYRSALAWYCWRALDDAEKKLKG
;
A
#
# COMPACT_ATOMS: atom_id res chain seq x y z
N MET A 1 13.99 -0.60 10.45
CA MET A 1 13.26 -0.53 11.76
C MET A 1 13.68 -1.73 12.59
N ASP A 2 13.90 -1.57 13.87
CA ASP A 2 14.04 -2.73 14.79
C ASP A 2 12.66 -3.33 15.05
N HIS A 3 12.41 -4.51 14.48
CA HIS A 3 11.11 -5.19 14.57
C HIS A 3 10.83 -5.70 15.99
N GLU A 4 11.85 -6.14 16.73
CA GLU A 4 11.66 -6.62 18.10
C GLU A 4 11.33 -5.46 19.05
N GLU A 5 11.92 -4.30 18.85
CA GLU A 5 11.56 -3.10 19.58
C GLU A 5 10.12 -2.63 19.24
N ALA A 6 9.74 -2.65 17.97
CA ALA A 6 8.38 -2.36 17.55
C ALA A 6 7.37 -3.30 18.23
N HIS A 7 7.65 -4.60 18.24
CA HIS A 7 6.79 -5.59 18.90
C HIS A 7 6.69 -5.36 20.41
N ARG A 8 7.79 -5.06 21.09
CA ARG A 8 7.80 -4.73 22.53
C ARG A 8 6.97 -3.48 22.82
N HIS A 9 7.22 -2.40 22.09
CA HIS A 9 6.50 -1.13 22.23
C HIS A 9 4.99 -1.30 22.05
N LEU A 10 4.58 -1.98 20.97
CA LEU A 10 3.17 -2.21 20.67
C LEU A 10 2.52 -3.13 21.72
N SER A 11 3.19 -4.21 22.14
CA SER A 11 2.69 -5.14 23.15
C SER A 11 2.51 -4.48 24.52
N ALA A 12 3.42 -3.61 24.91
CA ALA A 12 3.34 -2.87 26.18
C ALA A 12 2.16 -1.88 26.20
N SER A 13 1.68 -1.44 25.03
CA SER A 13 0.66 -0.40 24.91
C SER A 13 -0.76 -0.86 25.22
N ASN A 14 -1.07 -2.17 25.02
CA ASN A 14 -2.41 -2.73 25.22
C ASN A 14 -2.38 -4.26 25.24
N THR A 15 -3.05 -4.88 26.23
CA THR A 15 -3.08 -6.34 26.41
C THR A 15 -3.73 -7.11 25.26
N ARG A 16 -4.79 -6.56 24.62
CA ARG A 16 -5.43 -7.19 23.45
C ARG A 16 -4.52 -7.14 22.24
N LEU A 17 -3.76 -6.05 22.05
CA LEU A 17 -2.77 -5.93 20.99
C LEU A 17 -1.62 -6.90 21.23
N ALA A 18 -1.11 -7.03 22.46
CA ALA A 18 -0.10 -8.02 22.84
C ALA A 18 -0.54 -9.45 22.51
N ALA A 19 -1.77 -9.82 22.89
CA ALA A 19 -2.33 -11.13 22.58
C ALA A 19 -2.50 -11.37 21.07
N LEU A 20 -2.81 -10.33 20.29
CA LEU A 20 -2.87 -10.42 18.82
C LEU A 20 -1.48 -10.63 18.22
N ILE A 21 -0.49 -9.86 18.65
CA ILE A 21 0.91 -9.98 18.19
C ILE A 21 1.44 -11.38 18.44
N ALA A 22 1.18 -11.94 19.62
CA ALA A 22 1.68 -13.26 20.01
C ALA A 22 1.14 -14.42 19.13
N ARG A 23 -0.07 -14.30 18.58
CA ARG A 23 -0.72 -15.35 17.77
C ARG A 23 -0.75 -15.09 16.27
N SER A 24 -0.41 -13.88 15.84
CA SER A 24 -0.43 -13.48 14.41
C SER A 24 0.93 -13.66 13.76
N GLN A 25 0.93 -13.68 12.41
CA GLN A 25 2.16 -13.47 11.67
C GLN A 25 2.77 -12.12 12.06
N ARG A 26 4.02 -12.15 12.48
CA ARG A 26 4.74 -10.94 12.87
C ARG A 26 4.94 -9.98 11.69
N TYR A 27 4.89 -8.70 11.98
CA TYR A 27 5.32 -7.67 11.04
C TYR A 27 6.82 -7.79 10.83
N ASN A 28 7.24 -7.91 9.58
CA ASN A 28 8.64 -8.08 9.19
C ASN A 28 8.98 -7.40 7.85
N ILE A 29 8.27 -6.33 7.52
CA ILE A 29 8.53 -5.60 6.27
C ILE A 29 9.82 -4.79 6.43
N GLU A 30 10.80 -5.10 5.59
CA GLU A 30 12.09 -4.44 5.57
C GLU A 30 12.13 -3.29 4.57
N PRO A 31 12.93 -2.24 4.83
CA PRO A 31 13.17 -1.19 3.87
C PRO A 31 13.72 -1.74 2.55
N ASN A 32 13.06 -1.43 1.45
CA ASN A 32 13.48 -1.84 0.12
C ASN A 32 14.01 -0.64 -0.69
N LEU A 33 15.33 -0.55 -0.79
CA LEU A 33 16.00 0.50 -1.57
C LEU A 33 15.98 0.26 -3.09
N ASN A 34 15.59 -0.95 -3.50
CA ASN A 34 15.52 -1.36 -4.91
C ASN A 34 14.10 -1.30 -5.47
N VAL A 35 13.17 -0.67 -4.76
CA VAL A 35 11.80 -0.49 -5.25
C VAL A 35 11.78 0.20 -6.61
N ARG A 36 10.89 -0.25 -7.46
CA ARG A 36 10.59 0.37 -8.75
C ARG A 36 9.20 1.00 -8.71
N PRO A 37 9.10 2.27 -8.37
CA PRO A 37 7.82 2.93 -8.12
C PRO A 37 6.85 2.81 -9.29
N PHE A 38 7.36 2.92 -10.53
CA PHE A 38 6.52 2.77 -11.71
C PHE A 38 5.85 1.38 -11.78
N ASP A 39 6.60 0.29 -11.56
CA ASP A 39 6.04 -1.06 -11.59
C ASP A 39 5.02 -1.28 -10.46
N ALA A 40 5.36 -0.88 -9.23
CA ALA A 40 4.49 -1.03 -8.06
C ALA A 40 3.17 -0.25 -8.22
N LEU A 41 3.26 1.00 -8.69
CA LEU A 41 2.08 1.84 -8.92
C LEU A 41 1.25 1.38 -10.12
N ALA A 42 1.89 0.89 -11.18
CA ALA A 42 1.20 0.31 -12.34
C ALA A 42 0.39 -0.95 -11.94
N GLU A 43 0.99 -1.82 -11.13
CA GLU A 43 0.30 -2.97 -10.56
C GLU A 43 -0.85 -2.51 -9.66
N SER A 44 -0.63 -1.56 -8.76
CA SER A 44 -1.66 -1.01 -7.89
C SER A 44 -2.85 -0.46 -8.69
N ILE A 45 -2.62 0.29 -9.77
CA ILE A 45 -3.69 0.76 -10.68
C ILE A 45 -4.47 -0.42 -11.27
N ALA A 46 -3.79 -1.48 -11.70
CA ALA A 46 -4.45 -2.66 -12.26
C ALA A 46 -5.34 -3.37 -11.22
N TYR A 47 -4.94 -3.37 -9.95
CA TYR A 47 -5.65 -4.04 -8.85
C TYR A 47 -6.83 -3.27 -8.27
N GLN A 48 -6.93 -1.94 -8.47
CA GLN A 48 -8.01 -1.12 -7.91
C GLN A 48 -9.40 -1.68 -8.23
N GLN A 49 -10.29 -1.73 -7.23
CA GLN A 49 -11.70 -2.11 -7.35
C GLN A 49 -11.96 -3.51 -7.95
N LEU A 50 -11.01 -4.44 -7.81
CA LEU A 50 -11.14 -5.81 -8.28
C LEU A 50 -10.82 -6.80 -7.14
N SER A 51 -11.34 -8.03 -7.27
CA SER A 51 -10.85 -9.13 -6.45
C SER A 51 -9.42 -9.48 -6.82
N GLY A 52 -8.62 -9.94 -5.87
CA GLY A 52 -7.21 -10.27 -6.10
C GLY A 52 -6.99 -11.24 -7.26
N LYS A 53 -7.86 -12.26 -7.42
CA LYS A 53 -7.77 -13.24 -8.51
C LYS A 53 -8.02 -12.61 -9.89
N ALA A 54 -9.03 -11.75 -10.02
CA ALA A 54 -9.34 -11.06 -11.27
C ALA A 54 -8.21 -10.07 -11.62
N ALA A 55 -7.75 -9.28 -10.64
CA ALA A 55 -6.66 -8.33 -10.81
C ALA A 55 -5.36 -9.01 -11.26
N ALA A 56 -4.98 -10.11 -10.61
CA ALA A 56 -3.79 -10.90 -10.98
C ALA A 56 -3.85 -11.41 -12.43
N THR A 57 -5.04 -11.86 -12.88
CA THR A 57 -5.24 -12.30 -14.27
C THR A 57 -5.03 -11.15 -15.25
N ILE A 58 -5.62 -9.98 -14.99
CA ILE A 58 -5.46 -8.78 -15.83
C ILE A 58 -4.00 -8.32 -15.83
N TRP A 59 -3.37 -8.24 -14.66
CA TRP A 59 -1.98 -7.86 -14.54
C TRP A 59 -1.04 -8.77 -15.32
N LYS A 60 -1.24 -10.08 -15.22
CA LYS A 60 -0.51 -11.07 -16.04
C LYS A 60 -0.64 -10.80 -17.54
N ARG A 61 -1.84 -10.46 -18.02
CA ARG A 61 -2.06 -10.12 -19.45
C ARG A 61 -1.39 -8.80 -19.83
N VAL A 62 -1.45 -7.79 -18.98
CA VAL A 62 -0.71 -6.52 -19.20
C VAL A 62 0.78 -6.78 -19.29
N ARG A 63 1.33 -7.57 -18.36
CA ARG A 63 2.76 -7.95 -18.39
C ARG A 63 3.13 -8.73 -19.68
N ALA A 64 2.24 -9.57 -20.19
CA ALA A 64 2.45 -10.34 -21.42
C ALA A 64 2.54 -9.45 -22.69
N ILE A 65 2.09 -8.21 -22.66
CA ILE A 65 2.31 -7.24 -23.75
C ILE A 65 3.80 -6.92 -23.92
N PHE A 66 4.59 -7.04 -22.83
CA PHE A 66 6.01 -6.69 -22.73
C PHE A 66 6.90 -7.91 -22.39
N PRO A 67 6.90 -9.01 -23.18
CA PRO A 67 7.42 -10.31 -22.76
C PRO A 67 8.93 -10.35 -22.52
N LYS A 68 9.70 -9.46 -23.17
CA LYS A 68 11.16 -9.42 -23.07
C LYS A 68 11.65 -8.53 -21.91
N ARG A 69 10.76 -7.97 -21.09
CA ARG A 69 11.11 -7.04 -20.04
C ARG A 69 10.77 -7.62 -18.66
N LYS A 70 11.78 -7.69 -17.79
CA LYS A 70 11.57 -8.04 -16.39
C LYS A 70 10.69 -6.99 -15.68
N PHE A 71 10.83 -5.71 -16.09
CA PHE A 71 10.12 -4.57 -15.56
C PHE A 71 9.43 -3.82 -16.69
N LEU A 72 8.36 -3.08 -16.38
CA LEU A 72 7.70 -2.20 -17.33
C LEU A 72 8.61 -1.02 -17.68
N ASP A 73 8.60 -0.64 -18.93
CA ASP A 73 9.26 0.57 -19.42
C ASP A 73 8.19 1.66 -19.65
N PRO A 74 8.25 2.80 -18.96
CA PRO A 74 7.28 3.88 -19.13
C PRO A 74 7.11 4.33 -20.57
N LYS A 75 8.21 4.41 -21.35
CA LYS A 75 8.16 4.79 -22.78
C LYS A 75 7.33 3.81 -23.59
N LEU A 76 7.59 2.49 -23.42
CA LEU A 76 6.84 1.47 -24.13
C LEU A 76 5.35 1.45 -23.72
N VAL A 77 5.04 1.75 -22.48
CA VAL A 77 3.65 1.88 -22.03
C VAL A 77 2.95 3.04 -22.72
N LEU A 78 3.61 4.19 -22.88
CA LEU A 78 3.05 5.34 -23.62
C LEU A 78 2.82 5.03 -25.11
N GLU A 79 3.77 4.35 -25.75
CA GLU A 79 3.71 3.97 -27.17
C GLU A 79 2.67 2.88 -27.45
N THR A 80 2.27 2.12 -26.43
CA THR A 80 1.29 1.02 -26.60
C THR A 80 -0.10 1.60 -26.88
N PRO A 81 -0.80 1.17 -27.97
CA PRO A 81 -2.17 1.57 -28.25
C PRO A 81 -3.13 1.25 -27.08
N ASP A 82 -4.08 2.12 -26.83
CA ASP A 82 -5.06 1.97 -25.75
C ASP A 82 -5.87 0.67 -25.88
N GLU A 83 -6.21 0.32 -27.13
CA GLU A 83 -6.96 -0.90 -27.47
C GLU A 83 -6.24 -2.16 -26.99
N LYS A 84 -4.90 -2.18 -27.09
CA LYS A 84 -4.08 -3.31 -26.67
C LYS A 84 -4.08 -3.47 -25.14
N LEU A 85 -3.98 -2.36 -24.42
CA LEU A 85 -4.07 -2.33 -22.95
C LEU A 85 -5.50 -2.70 -22.48
N ARG A 86 -6.51 -2.26 -23.20
CA ARG A 86 -7.91 -2.62 -22.91
C ARG A 86 -8.20 -4.09 -23.19
N ALA A 87 -7.67 -4.66 -24.28
CA ALA A 87 -7.78 -6.08 -24.58
C ALA A 87 -7.17 -6.97 -23.49
N ALA A 88 -6.15 -6.47 -22.76
CA ALA A 88 -5.61 -7.13 -21.58
C ALA A 88 -6.57 -7.11 -20.35
N GLY A 89 -7.63 -6.30 -20.39
CA GLY A 89 -8.67 -6.22 -19.37
C GLY A 89 -8.67 -4.92 -18.54
N LEU A 90 -7.85 -3.94 -18.88
CA LEU A 90 -7.88 -2.64 -18.21
C LEU A 90 -9.12 -1.83 -18.64
N SER A 91 -9.79 -1.16 -17.70
CA SER A 91 -10.82 -0.17 -18.00
C SER A 91 -10.22 1.07 -18.67
N ARG A 92 -11.04 1.88 -19.32
CA ARG A 92 -10.58 3.17 -19.91
C ARG A 92 -9.89 4.06 -18.89
N SER A 93 -10.45 4.14 -17.68
CA SER A 93 -9.87 4.94 -16.59
C SER A 93 -8.50 4.41 -16.13
N LYS A 94 -8.32 3.08 -16.06
CA LYS A 94 -7.04 2.46 -15.71
C LYS A 94 -5.99 2.64 -16.81
N VAL A 95 -6.37 2.58 -18.09
CA VAL A 95 -5.46 2.87 -19.20
C VAL A 95 -4.97 4.32 -19.12
N ALA A 96 -5.89 5.27 -18.93
CA ALA A 96 -5.53 6.68 -18.78
C ALA A 96 -4.63 6.93 -17.55
N ALA A 97 -4.91 6.25 -16.42
CA ALA A 97 -4.08 6.33 -15.23
C ALA A 97 -2.68 5.74 -15.45
N LEU A 98 -2.59 4.59 -16.12
CA LEU A 98 -1.31 3.94 -16.41
C LEU A 98 -0.44 4.78 -17.36
N LYS A 99 -1.05 5.43 -18.37
CA LYS A 99 -0.34 6.33 -19.27
C LYS A 99 0.09 7.63 -18.58
N ASP A 100 -0.75 8.21 -17.74
CA ASP A 100 -0.38 9.38 -16.94
C ASP A 100 0.76 9.06 -15.97
N LEU A 101 0.73 7.89 -15.33
CA LEU A 101 1.84 7.40 -14.50
C LEU A 101 3.14 7.28 -15.32
N ALA A 102 3.04 6.75 -16.55
CA ALA A 102 4.20 6.60 -17.42
C ALA A 102 4.79 7.97 -17.83
N ALA A 103 3.94 8.93 -18.25
CA ALA A 103 4.36 10.28 -18.57
C ALA A 103 5.06 10.95 -17.39
N LYS A 104 4.40 10.95 -16.22
CA LYS A 104 4.94 11.56 -15.00
C LYS A 104 6.21 10.89 -14.46
N THR A 105 6.42 9.61 -14.79
CA THR A 105 7.68 8.92 -14.48
C THR A 105 8.81 9.42 -15.38
N ILE A 106 8.54 9.62 -16.67
CA ILE A 106 9.54 10.16 -17.62
C ILE A 106 9.88 11.61 -17.29
N GLU A 107 8.89 12.42 -16.92
CA GLU A 107 9.06 13.83 -16.51
C GLU A 107 9.79 13.96 -15.15
N GLY A 108 9.89 12.88 -14.37
CA GLY A 108 10.53 12.90 -13.04
C GLY A 108 9.60 13.32 -11.89
N THR A 109 8.32 13.56 -12.13
CA THR A 109 7.30 13.78 -11.09
C THR A 109 7.20 12.55 -10.18
N VAL A 110 7.15 11.35 -10.77
CA VAL A 110 7.29 10.08 -10.05
C VAL A 110 8.77 9.76 -9.89
N PRO A 111 9.33 9.82 -8.67
CA PRO A 111 10.76 9.66 -8.45
C PRO A 111 11.22 8.22 -8.68
N THR A 112 12.52 8.04 -8.90
CA THR A 112 13.15 6.71 -8.87
C THR A 112 13.20 6.16 -7.44
N GLY A 113 13.35 4.85 -7.27
CA GLY A 113 13.48 4.24 -5.94
C GLY A 113 14.61 4.84 -5.09
N ARG A 114 15.76 5.16 -5.70
CA ARG A 114 16.88 5.84 -5.02
C ARG A 114 16.54 7.25 -4.56
N ALA A 115 15.75 7.98 -5.35
CA ALA A 115 15.29 9.32 -4.97
C ALA A 115 14.27 9.24 -3.83
N LEU A 116 13.31 8.30 -3.90
CA LEU A 116 12.33 8.07 -2.84
C LEU A 116 12.98 7.76 -1.48
N ALA A 117 14.09 7.04 -1.46
CA ALA A 117 14.80 6.72 -0.21
C ALA A 117 15.30 7.96 0.55
N LYS A 118 15.50 9.08 -0.15
CA LYS A 118 16.00 10.36 0.42
C LYS A 118 14.89 11.37 0.75
N MET A 119 13.65 11.08 0.36
CA MET A 119 12.50 11.96 0.55
C MET A 119 11.76 11.62 1.83
N THR A 120 11.08 12.61 2.40
CA THR A 120 10.10 12.40 3.46
C THR A 120 8.83 11.73 2.91
N ASP A 121 8.04 11.14 3.80
CA ASP A 121 6.79 10.49 3.40
C ASP A 121 5.79 11.48 2.80
N ASP A 122 5.71 12.70 3.35
CA ASP A 122 4.82 13.74 2.82
C ASP A 122 5.26 14.22 1.43
N GLU A 123 6.55 14.44 1.18
CA GLU A 123 7.07 14.78 -0.15
C GLU A 123 6.75 13.70 -1.18
N ILE A 124 6.85 12.43 -0.79
CA ILE A 124 6.49 11.29 -1.66
C ILE A 124 5.00 11.32 -1.98
N ILE A 125 4.16 11.47 -0.96
CA ILE A 125 2.70 11.52 -1.13
C ILE A 125 2.31 12.68 -2.05
N GLU A 126 2.82 13.89 -1.81
CA GLU A 126 2.54 15.09 -2.62
C GLU A 126 2.87 14.92 -4.11
N ARG A 127 3.95 14.21 -4.42
CA ARG A 127 4.30 13.89 -5.80
C ARG A 127 3.40 12.83 -6.41
N LEU A 128 3.15 11.74 -5.68
CA LEU A 128 2.41 10.60 -6.20
C LEU A 128 0.93 10.91 -6.43
N ILE A 129 0.30 11.74 -5.61
CA ILE A 129 -1.12 12.12 -5.79
C ILE A 129 -1.35 13.00 -7.03
N GLN A 130 -0.30 13.52 -7.66
CA GLN A 130 -0.42 14.22 -8.96
C GLN A 130 -0.73 13.25 -10.11
N VAL A 131 -0.46 11.95 -9.91
CA VAL A 131 -0.74 10.92 -10.93
C VAL A 131 -2.23 10.59 -10.90
N ARG A 132 -2.84 10.60 -12.08
CA ARG A 132 -4.26 10.25 -12.26
C ARG A 132 -4.55 8.86 -11.65
N GLY A 133 -5.56 8.79 -10.80
CA GLY A 133 -5.99 7.53 -10.18
C GLY A 133 -5.13 7.06 -9.01
N ILE A 134 -4.09 7.80 -8.65
CA ILE A 134 -3.30 7.55 -7.44
C ILE A 134 -3.72 8.55 -6.37
N GLY A 135 -4.39 8.04 -5.33
CA GLY A 135 -4.75 8.82 -4.15
C GLY A 135 -3.76 8.60 -3.01
N ARG A 136 -3.94 9.38 -1.94
CA ARG A 136 -3.13 9.28 -0.72
C ARG A 136 -3.01 7.84 -0.21
N TRP A 137 -4.10 7.08 -0.19
CA TRP A 137 -4.09 5.69 0.25
C TRP A 137 -3.13 4.81 -0.57
N THR A 138 -3.13 4.96 -1.90
CA THR A 138 -2.20 4.20 -2.77
C THR A 138 -0.75 4.58 -2.50
N ALA A 139 -0.46 5.87 -2.27
CA ALA A 139 0.87 6.32 -1.89
C ALA A 139 1.29 5.77 -0.51
N GLU A 140 0.39 5.76 0.48
CA GLU A 140 0.62 5.16 1.79
C GLU A 140 0.92 3.65 1.70
N MET A 141 0.27 2.92 0.79
CA MET A 141 0.55 1.49 0.56
C MET A 141 1.95 1.28 -0.04
N LEU A 142 2.38 2.12 -0.98
CA LEU A 142 3.76 2.09 -1.49
C LEU A 142 4.77 2.36 -0.37
N LEU A 143 4.53 3.37 0.46
CA LEU A 143 5.41 3.68 1.60
C LEU A 143 5.54 2.49 2.56
N LEU A 144 4.42 1.85 2.89
CA LEU A 144 4.38 0.79 3.90
C LEU A 144 4.91 -0.52 3.36
N PHE A 145 4.43 -0.99 2.20
CA PHE A 145 4.70 -2.33 1.71
C PHE A 145 5.92 -2.42 0.78
N ASP A 146 6.16 -1.38 -0.04
CA ASP A 146 7.25 -1.40 -1.01
C ASP A 146 8.50 -0.71 -0.47
N LEU A 147 8.35 0.43 0.24
CA LEU A 147 9.50 1.14 0.82
C LEU A 147 9.84 0.70 2.24
N GLY A 148 8.95 0.00 2.92
CA GLY A 148 9.16 -0.44 4.31
C GLY A 148 9.31 0.71 5.29
N ARG A 149 8.59 1.84 5.07
CA ARG A 149 8.62 2.98 5.98
C ARG A 149 8.02 2.59 7.33
N PRO A 150 8.67 2.94 8.46
CA PRO A 150 8.28 2.43 9.77
C PRO A 150 7.03 3.09 10.37
N ASP A 151 6.71 4.31 9.95
CA ASP A 151 5.76 5.17 10.67
C ASP A 151 4.59 5.67 9.80
N VAL A 152 4.17 4.86 8.83
CA VAL A 152 2.99 5.15 8.00
C VAL A 152 1.71 4.83 8.77
N TRP A 153 0.79 5.79 8.84
CA TRP A 153 -0.48 5.63 9.54
C TRP A 153 -1.67 5.98 8.62
N PRO A 154 -2.22 5.00 7.89
CA PRO A 154 -3.28 5.23 6.90
C PRO A 154 -4.64 5.43 7.58
N VAL A 155 -4.87 6.62 8.11
CA VAL A 155 -6.07 6.99 8.89
C VAL A 155 -7.37 6.90 8.09
N HIS A 156 -7.31 6.95 6.77
CA HIS A 156 -8.46 6.81 5.88
C HIS A 156 -8.75 5.35 5.49
N ASP A 157 -7.83 4.42 5.75
CA ASP A 157 -8.04 3.00 5.45
C ASP A 157 -9.14 2.41 6.33
N TYR A 158 -10.17 1.86 5.68
CA TYR A 158 -11.31 1.27 6.39
C TYR A 158 -10.91 0.05 7.22
N GLY A 159 -10.04 -0.80 6.69
CA GLY A 159 -9.55 -1.99 7.37
C GLY A 159 -8.75 -1.64 8.63
N VAL A 160 -7.83 -0.67 8.50
CA VAL A 160 -7.04 -0.17 9.66
C VAL A 160 -7.95 0.41 10.72
N ARG A 161 -8.93 1.25 10.36
CA ARG A 161 -9.90 1.84 11.31
C ARG A 161 -10.75 0.77 12.01
N LYS A 162 -11.24 -0.21 11.25
CA LYS A 162 -12.05 -1.31 11.75
C LYS A 162 -11.25 -2.23 12.67
N GLY A 163 -10.03 -2.58 12.26
CA GLY A 163 -9.09 -3.37 13.07
C GLY A 163 -8.71 -2.67 14.36
N PHE A 164 -8.41 -1.36 14.28
CA PHE A 164 -8.14 -0.53 15.44
C PHE A 164 -9.33 -0.54 16.42
N ALA A 165 -10.54 -0.31 15.91
CA ALA A 165 -11.74 -0.36 16.75
C ALA A 165 -11.87 -1.70 17.49
N LYS A 166 -11.61 -2.81 16.81
CA LYS A 166 -11.67 -4.16 17.38
C LYS A 166 -10.59 -4.38 18.45
N ILE A 167 -9.34 -4.05 18.17
CA ILE A 167 -8.21 -4.20 19.11
C ILE A 167 -8.47 -3.39 20.39
N PHE A 168 -8.87 -2.12 20.23
CA PHE A 168 -9.00 -1.19 21.35
C PHE A 168 -10.42 -1.10 21.93
N GLY A 169 -11.31 -2.02 21.55
CA GLY A 169 -12.67 -2.11 22.10
C GLY A 169 -13.56 -0.90 21.86
N LYS A 170 -13.38 -0.22 20.70
CA LYS A 170 -14.21 0.93 20.34
C LYS A 170 -15.57 0.44 19.82
N ARG A 171 -16.66 0.99 20.36
CA ARG A 171 -18.03 0.66 19.91
C ARG A 171 -18.37 1.23 18.52
N LYS A 172 -17.80 2.41 18.19
CA LYS A 172 -17.98 3.09 16.90
C LYS A 172 -16.69 3.09 16.12
N LEU A 173 -16.80 3.07 14.79
CA LEU A 173 -15.65 3.21 13.89
C LEU A 173 -14.99 4.59 14.11
N PRO A 174 -13.70 4.66 14.50
CA PRO A 174 -13.02 5.93 14.72
C PRO A 174 -12.96 6.76 13.44
N THR A 175 -13.17 8.06 13.54
CA THR A 175 -12.94 8.98 12.40
C THR A 175 -11.45 9.11 12.10
N PRO A 176 -11.05 9.57 10.89
CA PRO A 176 -9.63 9.81 10.57
C PRO A 176 -8.94 10.73 11.58
N LYS A 177 -9.61 11.78 12.04
CA LYS A 177 -9.10 12.70 13.07
C LYS A 177 -8.86 12.00 14.42
N GLN A 178 -9.76 11.08 14.79
CA GLN A 178 -9.58 10.26 16.00
C GLN A 178 -8.44 9.26 15.82
N MET A 179 -8.31 8.64 14.64
CA MET A 179 -7.19 7.74 14.31
C MET A 179 -5.86 8.46 14.43
N ASP A 180 -5.75 9.67 13.88
CA ASP A 180 -4.54 10.49 14.01
C ASP A 180 -4.18 10.75 15.47
N LYS A 181 -5.14 11.25 16.26
CA LYS A 181 -4.93 11.50 17.71
C LYS A 181 -4.51 10.22 18.44
N HIS A 182 -5.17 9.10 18.20
CA HIS A 182 -4.87 7.84 18.88
C HIS A 182 -3.55 7.21 18.40
N GLY A 183 -3.17 7.44 17.15
CA GLY A 183 -1.97 6.89 16.55
C GLY A 183 -0.67 7.49 17.09
N ARG A 184 -0.69 8.73 17.61
CA ARG A 184 0.52 9.47 18.02
C ARG A 184 1.41 8.71 19.00
N LYS A 185 0.82 8.02 19.98
CA LYS A 185 1.57 7.26 20.98
C LYS A 185 2.28 6.01 20.47
N PHE A 186 1.97 5.59 19.24
CA PHE A 186 2.57 4.42 18.61
C PHE A 186 3.69 4.77 17.63
N ALA A 187 3.96 6.06 17.43
CA ALA A 187 5.13 6.48 16.68
C ALA A 187 6.41 6.02 17.42
N PRO A 188 7.44 5.59 16.69
CA PRO A 188 7.60 5.56 15.23
C PRO A 188 7.22 4.20 14.59
N TYR A 189 6.31 3.42 15.19
CA TYR A 189 5.98 2.05 14.78
C TYR A 189 4.56 1.90 14.21
N ARG A 190 4.00 2.98 13.64
CA ARG A 190 2.60 3.00 13.18
C ARG A 190 2.35 2.08 11.98
N SER A 191 3.36 1.79 11.15
CA SER A 191 3.25 0.80 10.08
C SER A 191 2.99 -0.61 10.62
N ALA A 192 3.71 -1.00 11.66
CA ALA A 192 3.47 -2.28 12.33
C ALA A 192 2.08 -2.32 13.00
N LEU A 193 1.64 -1.22 13.61
CA LEU A 193 0.27 -1.13 14.15
C LEU A 193 -0.79 -1.28 13.05
N ALA A 194 -0.62 -0.62 11.89
CA ALA A 194 -1.53 -0.76 10.75
C ALA A 194 -1.61 -2.22 10.28
N TRP A 195 -0.47 -2.91 10.18
CA TRP A 195 -0.40 -4.34 9.88
C TRP A 195 -1.25 -5.17 10.85
N TYR A 196 -1.09 -4.97 12.16
CA TYR A 196 -1.87 -5.70 13.15
C TYR A 196 -3.35 -5.32 13.14
N CYS A 197 -3.72 -4.12 12.73
CA CYS A 197 -5.11 -3.76 12.51
C CYS A 197 -5.75 -4.64 11.41
N TRP A 198 -5.07 -4.87 10.29
CA TRP A 198 -5.56 -5.80 9.26
C TRP A 198 -5.59 -7.24 9.77
N ARG A 199 -4.55 -7.71 10.47
CA ARG A 199 -4.53 -9.09 11.05
C ARG A 199 -5.68 -9.33 12.03
N ALA A 200 -6.08 -8.31 12.78
CA ALA A 200 -7.23 -8.42 13.66
C ALA A 200 -8.54 -8.76 12.92
N LEU A 201 -8.67 -8.39 11.66
CA LEU A 201 -9.83 -8.73 10.84
C LEU A 201 -9.75 -10.14 10.27
N ASP A 202 -8.58 -10.58 9.81
CA ASP A 202 -8.35 -11.94 9.27
C ASP A 202 -8.67 -13.02 10.32
N ASP A 203 -8.28 -12.80 11.58
CA ASP A 203 -8.60 -13.70 12.70
C ASP A 203 -10.11 -13.85 12.94
N ALA A 204 -10.89 -12.83 12.59
CA ALA A 204 -12.34 -12.90 12.75
C ALA A 204 -13.00 -13.73 11.63
N GLU A 205 -12.50 -13.61 10.40
CA GLU A 205 -13.01 -14.38 9.27
C GLU A 205 -12.72 -15.88 9.41
N LYS A 206 -11.55 -16.23 9.97
CA LYS A 206 -11.21 -17.63 10.27
C LYS A 206 -12.11 -18.24 11.32
N LYS A 207 -12.49 -17.47 12.37
CA LYS A 207 -13.41 -17.94 13.42
C LYS A 207 -14.88 -18.09 12.98
N LEU A 208 -15.27 -17.43 11.87
CA LEU A 208 -16.63 -17.54 11.31
C LEU A 208 -16.75 -18.69 10.29
N LYS A 209 -15.62 -19.26 9.83
CA LYS A 209 -15.56 -20.34 8.84
C LYS A 209 -15.21 -21.72 9.44
N GLY A 210 -14.93 -21.81 10.73
CA GLY A 210 -14.73 -23.03 11.50
C GLY A 210 -15.78 -23.18 12.59
#